data_9836e8df1f2c74a23d24aaf68460b719
#
_entry.id   9836e8df1f2c74a23d24aaf68460b719
#
_cell.length_a   1.000
_cell.length_b   1.000
_cell.length_c   1.000
_cell.angle_alpha   90.00
_cell.angle_beta   90.00
_cell.angle_gamma   90.00
#
_symmetry.space_group_name_H-M   'P 1'
#
loop_
_entity.id
_entity.type
_entity.pdbx_description
1 polymer ?
#
loop_
_entity_poly.entity_id
_entity_poly.type
_entity_poly.pdbx_seq_one_letter_code
_entity_poly.pdbx_strand_id
1 'polypeptide(L)' 'MSPEEIKAIRAGVRMSRTVFAHKFQLSIDTVKGWEQGKRQPDAAAANFLRLIKAGPQFVLDALAT' A
#
# COMPACT_ATOMS: atom_id res chain seq x y z
N MET A 1 8.65 7.13 -5.05
CA MET A 1 8.65 5.74 -4.60
C MET A 1 8.56 4.84 -5.82
N SER A 2 9.42 3.84 -5.93
CA SER A 2 9.46 2.98 -7.10
C SER A 2 8.40 1.89 -7.04
N PRO A 3 8.01 1.33 -8.20
CA PRO A 3 7.10 0.17 -8.21
C PRO A 3 7.62 -1.00 -7.39
N GLU A 4 8.93 -1.23 -7.39
CA GLU A 4 9.56 -2.31 -6.63
C GLU A 4 9.43 -2.10 -5.12
N GLU A 5 9.54 -0.86 -4.66
CA GLU A 5 9.33 -0.53 -3.25
C GLU A 5 7.91 -0.83 -2.81
N ILE A 6 6.93 -0.48 -3.65
CA ILE A 6 5.52 -0.70 -3.34
C ILE A 6 5.22 -2.20 -3.29
N LYS A 7 5.75 -2.97 -4.25
CA LYS A 7 5.62 -4.42 -4.23
C LYS A 7 6.26 -5.03 -2.98
N ALA A 8 7.42 -4.50 -2.56
CA ALA A 8 8.11 -4.99 -1.36
C ALA A 8 7.30 -4.72 -0.10
N ILE A 9 6.65 -3.56 0.00
CA ILE A 9 5.77 -3.24 1.13
C ILE A 9 4.63 -4.25 1.21
N ARG A 10 3.98 -4.53 0.07
CA ARG A 10 2.90 -5.49 0.01
C ARG A 10 3.37 -6.91 0.34
N ALA A 11 4.52 -7.31 -0.21
CA ALA A 11 5.09 -8.63 0.07
C ALA A 11 5.44 -8.78 1.56
N GLY A 12 5.87 -7.70 2.20
CA GLY A 12 6.22 -7.70 3.62
C GLY A 12 5.05 -8.03 4.52
N VAL A 13 3.83 -7.71 4.11
CA VAL A 13 2.61 -8.05 4.84
C VAL A 13 1.93 -9.32 4.32
N ARG A 14 2.54 -9.98 3.33
CA ARG A 14 2.08 -11.27 2.77
C ARG A 14 0.65 -11.22 2.26
N MET A 15 0.29 -10.15 1.59
CA MET A 15 -1.05 -9.97 1.03
C MET A 15 -1.01 -9.94 -0.48
N SER A 16 -2.05 -10.48 -1.13
CA SER A 16 -2.27 -10.26 -2.55
C SER A 16 -2.60 -8.78 -2.79
N ARG A 17 -2.51 -8.34 -4.04
CA ARG A 17 -2.86 -6.96 -4.38
C ARG A 17 -4.29 -6.63 -3.98
N THR A 18 -5.23 -7.53 -4.23
CA THR A 18 -6.64 -7.35 -3.89
C THR A 18 -6.84 -7.22 -2.39
N VAL A 19 -6.25 -8.13 -1.61
CA VAL A 19 -6.37 -8.11 -0.14
C VAL A 19 -5.70 -6.87 0.43
N PHE A 20 -4.51 -6.52 -0.08
CA PHE A 20 -3.80 -5.32 0.36
C PHE A 20 -4.63 -4.06 0.15
N ALA A 21 -5.18 -3.89 -1.05
CA ALA A 21 -6.00 -2.73 -1.35
C ALA A 21 -7.22 -2.67 -0.44
N HIS A 22 -7.91 -3.79 -0.26
CA HIS A 22 -9.09 -3.85 0.59
C HIS A 22 -8.76 -3.53 2.06
N LYS A 23 -7.73 -4.16 2.60
CA LYS A 23 -7.35 -3.99 4.01
C LYS A 23 -6.92 -2.56 4.33
N PHE A 24 -6.19 -1.93 3.43
CA PHE A 24 -5.69 -0.58 3.64
C PHE A 24 -6.56 0.49 2.99
N GLN A 25 -7.78 0.12 2.58
CA GLN A 25 -8.79 1.04 2.04
C GLN A 25 -8.29 1.82 0.83
N LEU A 26 -7.59 1.13 -0.05
CA LEU A 26 -7.08 1.67 -1.31
C LEU A 26 -7.86 1.07 -2.47
N SER A 27 -7.93 1.79 -3.59
CA SER A 27 -8.46 1.24 -4.83
C SER A 27 -7.47 0.21 -5.38
N ILE A 28 -7.99 -0.95 -5.80
CA ILE A 28 -7.14 -1.97 -6.41
C ILE A 28 -6.50 -1.45 -7.70
N ASP A 29 -7.22 -0.65 -8.48
CA ASP A 29 -6.68 -0.05 -9.71
C ASP A 29 -5.54 0.91 -9.41
N THR A 30 -5.63 1.65 -8.32
CA THR A 30 -4.58 2.56 -7.88
C THR A 30 -3.32 1.78 -7.49
N VAL A 31 -3.47 0.74 -6.67
CA VAL A 31 -2.34 -0.09 -6.26
C VAL A 31 -1.71 -0.76 -7.48
N LYS A 32 -2.52 -1.30 -8.37
CA LYS A 32 -2.06 -1.91 -9.61
C LYS A 32 -1.28 -0.91 -10.46
N GLY A 33 -1.79 0.31 -10.61
CA GLY A 33 -1.12 1.36 -11.36
C GLY A 33 0.24 1.71 -10.78
N TRP A 34 0.34 1.78 -9.46
CA TRP A 34 1.62 2.04 -8.77
C TRP A 34 2.62 0.90 -9.04
N GLU A 35 2.18 -0.34 -8.91
CA GLU A 35 3.07 -1.50 -9.08
C GLU A 35 3.49 -1.72 -10.53
N GLN A 36 2.70 -1.25 -11.48
CA GLN A 36 3.02 -1.33 -12.90
C GLN A 36 3.79 -0.12 -13.42
N GLY A 37 4.03 0.88 -12.56
CA GLY A 37 4.73 2.07 -12.96
C GLY A 37 3.91 3.05 -13.78
N LYS A 38 2.60 2.84 -13.90
CA LYS A 38 1.70 3.71 -14.65
C LYS A 38 1.30 4.96 -13.87
N ARG A 39 1.35 4.87 -12.54
CA ARG A 39 1.01 5.97 -11.64
C ARG A 39 2.07 6.07 -10.57
N GLN A 40 2.28 7.30 -10.09
CA GLN A 40 3.14 7.53 -8.93
C GLN A 40 2.24 7.88 -7.76
N PRO A 41 2.47 7.31 -6.57
CA PRO A 41 1.74 7.78 -5.38
C PRO A 41 2.12 9.25 -5.11
N ASP A 42 1.11 10.07 -4.83
CA ASP A 42 1.36 11.44 -4.41
C ASP A 42 1.98 11.45 -3.01
N ALA A 43 2.28 12.65 -2.47
CA ALA A 43 2.95 12.77 -1.18
C ALA A 43 2.16 12.09 -0.06
N ALA A 44 0.85 12.27 -0.04
CA ALA A 44 0.00 11.66 1.00
C ALA A 44 0.00 10.14 0.88
N ALA A 45 -0.16 9.62 -0.33
CA ALA A 45 -0.15 8.18 -0.58
C ALA A 45 1.20 7.57 -0.25
N ALA A 46 2.31 8.22 -0.63
CA ALA A 46 3.65 7.75 -0.32
C ALA A 46 3.87 7.68 1.19
N ASN A 47 3.41 8.69 1.92
CA ASN A 47 3.51 8.70 3.38
C ASN A 47 2.68 7.57 4.00
N PHE A 48 1.48 7.33 3.47
CA PHE A 48 0.64 6.23 3.92
C PHE A 48 1.34 4.89 3.71
N LEU A 49 1.96 4.69 2.56
CA LEU A 49 2.72 3.47 2.27
C LEU A 49 3.91 3.31 3.22
N ARG A 50 4.59 4.40 3.56
CA ARG A 50 5.68 4.37 4.54
C ARG A 50 5.19 3.98 5.93
N LEU A 51 4.01 4.45 6.32
CA LEU A 51 3.39 4.05 7.59
C LEU A 51 3.06 2.57 7.60
N ILE A 52 2.53 2.05 6.50
CA ILE A 52 2.26 0.62 6.37
C ILE A 52 3.54 -0.18 6.51
N LYS A 53 4.63 0.27 5.86
CA LYS A 53 5.93 -0.39 5.95
C LYS A 53 6.44 -0.43 7.40
N ALA A 54 6.31 0.68 8.12
CA ALA A 54 6.83 0.80 9.47
C ALA A 54 5.98 0.04 10.49
N GLY A 55 4.66 0.06 10.35
CA GLY A 55 3.76 -0.55 11.33
C GLY A 55 2.44 -0.97 10.71
N PRO A 56 2.42 -2.05 9.91
CA PRO A 56 1.20 -2.44 9.20
C PRO A 56 0.03 -2.74 10.15
N GLN A 57 0.30 -3.37 11.28
CA GLN A 57 -0.77 -3.69 12.23
C GLN A 57 -1.33 -2.43 12.88
N PHE A 58 -0.47 -1.47 13.18
CA PHE A 58 -0.91 -0.18 13.72
C PHE A 58 -1.86 0.51 12.75
N VAL A 59 -1.52 0.51 11.46
CA VAL A 59 -2.36 1.14 10.44
C VAL A 59 -3.70 0.41 10.31
N LEU A 60 -3.68 -0.92 10.29
CA LEU A 60 -4.90 -1.73 10.22
C LEU A 60 -5.81 -1.44 11.41
N ASP A 61 -5.24 -1.38 12.62
CA ASP A 61 -6.01 -1.09 13.83
C ASP A 61 -6.62 0.31 13.77
N ALA A 62 -5.87 1.29 13.29
CA ALA A 62 -6.36 2.66 13.14
C ALA A 62 -7.51 2.74 12.13
N LEU A 63 -7.44 1.98 11.04
CA LEU A 63 -8.48 1.97 10.02
C LEU A 63 -9.73 1.22 10.47
N ALA A 64 -9.60 0.35 11.46
CA ALA A 64 -10.72 -0.46 11.96
C ALA A 64 -11.59 0.28 12.99
N THR A 65 -11.15 1.43 13.49
CA THR A 65 -11.90 2.19 14.50
C THR A 65 -12.96 3.12 13.93
#